data_92f5cfcf6e32950a3afb9b484d1cebd8
#
_entry.id   92f5cfcf6e32950a3afb9b484d1cebd8
#
_cell.length_a   1.000
_cell.length_b   1.000
_cell.length_c   1.000
_cell.angle_alpha   90.00
_cell.angle_beta   90.00
_cell.angle_gamma   90.00
#
_symmetry.space_group_name_H-M   'P 1'
#
loop_
_entity.id
_entity.type
_entity.pdbx_description
1 polymer ?
#
loop_
_entity_poly.entity_id
_entity_poly.type
_entity_poly.pdbx_seq_one_letter_code
_entity_poly.pdbx_strand_id
1 'polypeptide(L)'
;MRVYVTGNITVDETWSIPDIPKKGASIHGVKVSQDIGGKGANQAIILSRCGIETRLIAATGNDSNGAWIRQQIKNEPLTLLPDGHFNQHSDTSIILNSADGDNAIITNYGGGRYIQPG
;
A
#
# COMPACT_ATOMS: atom_id res chain seq x y z
N MET A 1 2.35 -16.83 20.96
CA MET A 1 2.46 -15.36 21.08
C MET A 1 1.62 -14.70 19.99
N ARG A 2 0.90 -13.67 20.34
CA ARG A 2 0.10 -12.89 19.39
C ARG A 2 0.67 -11.47 19.34
N VAL A 3 0.90 -10.97 18.12
CA VAL A 3 1.46 -9.65 17.90
C VAL A 3 0.44 -8.78 17.15
N TYR A 4 0.26 -7.56 17.63
CA TYR A 4 -0.53 -6.54 16.95
C TYR A 4 0.40 -5.52 16.33
N VAL A 5 0.25 -5.28 15.04
CA VAL A 5 1.00 -4.23 14.33
C VAL A 5 0.01 -3.15 13.94
N THR A 6 0.24 -1.93 14.38
CA THR A 6 -0.56 -0.77 13.99
C THR A 6 0.23 0.07 13.01
N GLY A 7 -0.36 0.37 11.88
CA GLY A 7 0.33 1.14 10.86
C GLY A 7 -0.55 1.37 9.65
N ASN A 8 0.08 1.74 8.55
CA ASN A 8 -0.61 1.96 7.30
C ASN A 8 -0.41 0.81 6.34
N ILE A 9 -1.31 0.74 5.39
CA ILE A 9 -1.23 -0.19 4.25
C ILE A 9 -1.55 0.61 2.99
N THR A 10 -0.75 0.42 1.96
CA THR A 10 -0.86 1.19 0.72
C THR A 10 -0.85 0.27 -0.48
N VAL A 11 -1.36 0.79 -1.59
CA VAL A 11 -1.14 0.21 -2.91
C VAL A 11 0.02 0.96 -3.55
N ASP A 12 1.11 0.27 -3.82
CA ASP A 12 2.29 0.86 -4.45
C ASP A 12 2.35 0.43 -5.91
N GLU A 13 2.19 1.38 -6.83
CA GLU A 13 2.35 1.16 -8.25
C GLU A 13 3.71 1.66 -8.70
N THR A 14 4.47 0.79 -9.37
CA THR A 14 5.77 1.16 -9.93
C THR A 14 5.66 1.27 -11.45
N TRP A 15 6.10 2.40 -11.98
CA TRP A 15 6.08 2.72 -13.39
C TRP A 15 7.48 2.99 -13.90
N SER A 16 7.78 2.47 -15.09
CA SER A 16 9.01 2.78 -15.81
C SER A 16 8.73 3.89 -16.81
N ILE A 17 9.53 4.94 -16.77
CA ILE A 17 9.40 6.09 -17.65
C ILE A 17 10.76 6.41 -18.27
N PRO A 18 10.81 7.05 -19.47
CA PRO A 18 12.08 7.38 -20.08
C PRO A 18 12.82 8.49 -19.33
N ASP A 19 12.08 9.44 -18.77
CA ASP A 19 12.63 10.60 -18.10
C ASP A 19 11.60 11.20 -17.17
N ILE A 20 12.03 11.88 -16.11
CA ILE A 20 11.10 12.59 -15.23
C ILE A 20 10.45 13.71 -16.03
N PRO A 21 9.09 13.77 -16.09
CA PRO A 21 8.42 14.75 -16.95
C PRO A 21 8.65 16.17 -16.46
N LYS A 22 8.95 17.06 -17.38
CA LYS A 22 9.03 18.48 -17.13
C LYS A 22 7.63 19.08 -17.03
N LYS A 23 7.51 20.25 -16.41
CA LYS A 23 6.25 20.97 -16.29
C LYS A 23 5.55 21.08 -17.64
N GLY A 24 4.30 20.65 -17.68
CA GLY A 24 3.47 20.69 -18.89
C GLY A 24 3.76 19.60 -19.93
N ALA A 25 4.70 18.71 -19.67
CA ALA A 25 5.03 17.63 -20.59
C ALA A 25 4.15 16.40 -20.34
N SER A 26 3.87 15.67 -21.41
CA SER A 26 3.31 14.33 -21.37
C SER A 26 4.36 13.32 -21.77
N ILE A 27 4.45 12.24 -21.05
CA ILE A 27 5.39 11.17 -21.36
C ILE A 27 4.64 9.83 -21.42
N HIS A 28 5.26 8.88 -22.08
CA HIS A 28 4.74 7.53 -22.13
C HIS A 28 5.42 6.69 -21.06
N GLY A 29 4.64 6.08 -20.18
CA GLY A 29 5.15 5.22 -19.11
C GLY A 29 4.54 3.83 -19.17
N VAL A 30 5.24 2.88 -18.55
CA VAL A 30 4.78 1.49 -18.47
C VAL A 30 4.65 1.12 -17.00
N LYS A 31 3.47 0.63 -16.61
CA LYS A 31 3.27 0.08 -15.27
C LYS A 31 4.00 -1.26 -15.17
N VAL A 32 4.91 -1.34 -14.23
CA VAL A 32 5.77 -2.52 -14.04
C VAL A 32 5.21 -3.46 -12.99
N SER A 33 4.71 -2.91 -11.87
CA SER A 33 4.23 -3.73 -10.76
C SER A 33 3.22 -2.99 -9.91
N GLN A 34 2.47 -3.76 -9.13
CA GLN A 34 1.56 -3.26 -8.12
C GLN A 34 1.74 -4.15 -6.89
N ASP A 35 2.10 -3.57 -5.77
CA ASP A 35 2.44 -4.29 -4.55
C ASP A 35 1.80 -3.64 -3.34
N ILE A 36 1.66 -4.42 -2.28
CA ILE A 36 1.29 -3.87 -0.99
C ILE A 36 2.50 -3.15 -0.41
N GLY A 37 2.30 -1.91 0.01
CA GLY A 37 3.28 -1.11 0.70
C GLY A 37 2.83 -0.70 2.09
N GLY A 38 3.62 0.16 2.71
CA GLY A 38 3.42 0.62 4.07
C GLY A 38 4.27 -0.19 5.05
N LYS A 39 4.91 0.53 5.98
CA LYS A 39 5.82 -0.11 6.94
C LYS A 39 5.08 -1.10 7.84
N GLY A 40 3.88 -0.74 8.30
CA GLY A 40 3.07 -1.61 9.14
C GLY A 40 2.71 -2.91 8.41
N ALA A 41 2.22 -2.79 7.17
CA ALA A 41 1.85 -3.96 6.38
C ALA A 41 3.06 -4.87 6.13
N ASN A 42 4.20 -4.29 5.76
CA ASN A 42 5.41 -5.05 5.48
C ASN A 42 5.91 -5.79 6.72
N GLN A 43 5.91 -5.15 7.88
CA GLN A 43 6.29 -5.78 9.13
C GLN A 43 5.34 -6.93 9.49
N ALA A 44 4.03 -6.70 9.36
CA ALA A 44 3.03 -7.72 9.68
C ALA A 44 3.17 -8.95 8.77
N ILE A 45 3.40 -8.73 7.49
CA ILE A 45 3.57 -9.82 6.52
C ILE A 45 4.80 -10.66 6.90
N ILE A 46 5.92 -10.01 7.19
CA ILE A 46 7.15 -10.72 7.57
C ILE A 46 6.94 -11.54 8.85
N LEU A 47 6.35 -10.94 9.88
CA LEU A 47 6.10 -11.64 11.14
C LEU A 47 5.17 -12.84 10.94
N SER A 48 4.12 -12.68 10.16
CA SER A 48 3.17 -13.76 9.92
C SER A 48 3.79 -14.91 9.16
N ARG A 49 4.66 -14.62 8.20
CA ARG A 49 5.37 -15.64 7.43
C ARG A 49 6.40 -16.40 8.29
N CYS A 50 6.85 -15.79 9.39
CA CYS A 50 7.72 -16.46 10.36
C CYS A 50 6.96 -17.35 11.36
N GLY A 51 5.65 -17.51 11.18
CA GLY A 51 4.84 -18.35 12.05
C GLY A 51 4.30 -17.65 13.29
N ILE A 52 4.44 -16.35 13.39
CA ILE A 52 3.92 -15.56 14.51
C ILE A 52 2.48 -15.17 14.23
N GLU A 53 1.58 -15.45 15.17
CA GLU A 53 0.18 -15.02 15.05
C GLU A 53 0.14 -13.50 15.03
N THR A 54 -0.20 -12.92 13.88
CA THR A 54 -0.09 -11.48 13.62
C THR A 54 -1.43 -10.89 13.25
N ARG A 55 -1.74 -9.74 13.84
CA ARG A 55 -2.91 -8.94 13.49
C ARG A 55 -2.44 -7.54 13.09
N LEU A 56 -2.80 -7.15 11.89
CA LEU A 56 -2.47 -5.83 11.36
C LEU A 56 -3.66 -4.91 11.52
N ILE A 57 -3.47 -3.80 12.25
CA ILE A 57 -4.47 -2.77 12.42
C ILE A 57 -4.16 -1.65 11.44
N ALA A 58 -4.88 -1.62 10.33
CA ALA A 58 -4.68 -0.66 9.26
C ALA A 58 -5.99 -0.40 8.53
N ALA A 59 -6.22 0.82 8.10
CA ALA A 59 -7.43 1.19 7.39
C ALA A 59 -7.27 0.92 5.89
N THR A 60 -8.34 0.42 5.28
CA THR A 60 -8.47 0.31 3.84
C THR A 60 -9.70 1.10 3.39
N GLY A 61 -9.68 1.60 2.16
CA GLY A 61 -10.78 2.38 1.63
C GLY A 61 -11.89 1.53 1.04
N ASN A 62 -12.96 2.19 0.63
CA ASN A 62 -14.12 1.58 -0.04
C ASN A 62 -14.00 1.60 -1.57
N ASP A 63 -12.81 1.75 -2.08
CA ASP A 63 -12.50 1.81 -3.51
C ASP A 63 -11.97 0.46 -4.02
N SER A 64 -11.70 0.39 -5.32
CA SER A 64 -11.15 -0.82 -5.92
C SER A 64 -9.77 -1.18 -5.36
N ASN A 65 -8.97 -0.18 -4.98
CA ASN A 65 -7.67 -0.41 -4.35
C ASN A 65 -7.84 -1.06 -2.98
N GLY A 66 -8.82 -0.63 -2.19
CA GLY A 66 -9.14 -1.26 -0.91
C GLY A 66 -9.55 -2.71 -1.07
N ALA A 67 -10.38 -3.01 -2.06
CA ALA A 67 -10.78 -4.37 -2.37
C ALA A 67 -9.57 -5.22 -2.77
N TRP A 68 -8.67 -4.68 -3.58
CA TRP A 68 -7.45 -5.37 -3.99
C TRP A 68 -6.55 -5.66 -2.79
N ILE A 69 -6.36 -4.68 -1.89
CA ILE A 69 -5.58 -4.86 -0.66
C ILE A 69 -6.13 -6.02 0.17
N ARG A 70 -7.44 -6.00 0.43
CA ARG A 70 -8.07 -7.04 1.24
C ARG A 70 -7.92 -8.42 0.61
N GLN A 71 -8.01 -8.48 -0.71
CA GLN A 71 -7.80 -9.72 -1.48
C GLN A 71 -6.36 -10.22 -1.33
N GLN A 72 -5.37 -9.34 -1.43
CA GLN A 72 -3.97 -9.72 -1.29
C GLN A 72 -3.65 -10.20 0.13
N ILE A 73 -4.16 -9.52 1.14
CA ILE A 73 -3.93 -9.87 2.53
C ILE A 73 -4.51 -11.24 2.88
N LYS A 74 -5.61 -11.64 2.23
CA LYS A 74 -6.17 -12.99 2.44
C LYS A 74 -5.21 -14.11 2.07
N ASN A 75 -4.24 -13.83 1.23
CA ASN A 75 -3.20 -14.81 0.85
C ASN A 75 -2.07 -14.89 1.87
N GLU A 76 -2.08 -14.04 2.90
CA GLU A 76 -1.06 -14.01 3.93
C GLU A 76 -1.61 -14.60 5.24
N PRO A 77 -0.77 -15.25 6.07
CA PRO A 77 -1.24 -15.86 7.31
C PRO A 77 -1.38 -14.83 8.45
N LEU A 78 -2.05 -13.73 8.18
CA LEU A 78 -2.31 -12.67 9.15
C LEU A 78 -3.78 -12.24 9.08
N THR A 79 -4.23 -11.54 10.11
CA THR A 79 -5.58 -10.98 10.15
C THR A 79 -5.48 -9.47 10.03
N LEU A 80 -6.24 -8.90 9.09
CA LEU A 80 -6.36 -7.46 8.92
C LEU A 80 -7.56 -6.95 9.73
N LEU A 81 -7.34 -5.92 10.54
CA LEU A 81 -8.36 -5.27 11.35
C LEU A 81 -8.38 -3.76 11.04
N PRO A 82 -9.52 -3.08 11.11
CA PRO A 82 -10.84 -3.63 11.36
C PRO A 82 -11.33 -4.49 10.19
N ASP A 83 -12.23 -5.39 10.49
CA ASP A 83 -12.90 -6.18 9.46
C ASP A 83 -13.89 -5.27 8.74
N GLY A 84 -13.54 -4.88 7.51
CA GLY A 84 -14.33 -3.94 6.73
C GLY A 84 -13.45 -2.83 6.16
N HIS A 85 -14.08 -1.72 5.81
CA HIS A 85 -13.39 -0.60 5.18
C HIS A 85 -13.97 0.74 5.64
N PHE A 86 -13.17 1.79 5.46
CA PHE A 86 -13.62 3.16 5.72
C PHE A 86 -14.23 3.74 4.45
N ASN A 87 -15.16 4.69 4.63
CA ASN A 87 -15.83 5.37 3.51
C ASN A 87 -14.92 6.47 2.94
N GLN A 88 -13.74 6.08 2.52
CA GLN A 88 -12.71 6.94 1.92
C GLN A 88 -11.90 6.11 0.94
N HIS A 89 -11.07 6.77 0.13
CA HIS A 89 -10.16 6.04 -0.76
C HIS A 89 -8.98 5.45 0.03
N SER A 90 -8.39 4.40 -0.51
CA SER A 90 -7.20 3.79 0.07
C SER A 90 -5.97 4.65 -0.16
N ASP A 91 -4.96 4.51 0.70
CA ASP A 91 -3.66 5.13 0.47
C ASP A 91 -2.97 4.50 -0.72
N THR A 92 -2.42 5.33 -1.59
CA THR A 92 -1.70 4.88 -2.78
C THR A 92 -0.39 5.63 -2.95
N SER A 93 0.58 4.96 -3.55
CA SER A 93 1.83 5.59 -3.96
C SER A 93 2.13 5.21 -5.41
N ILE A 94 2.51 6.19 -6.20
CA ILE A 94 2.97 5.98 -7.57
C ILE A 94 4.46 6.24 -7.58
N ILE A 95 5.24 5.23 -7.93
CA ILE A 95 6.69 5.27 -7.96
C ILE A 95 7.12 5.32 -9.42
N LEU A 96 7.77 6.40 -9.80
CA LEU A 96 8.26 6.61 -11.16
C LEU A 96 9.77 6.36 -11.19
N ASN A 97 10.20 5.35 -11.92
CA ASN A 97 11.62 5.06 -12.12
C ASN A 97 12.00 5.45 -13.55
N SER A 98 12.93 6.39 -13.67
CA SER A 98 13.38 6.80 -14.98
C SER A 98 14.61 5.99 -15.44
N ALA A 99 14.82 5.98 -16.75
CA ALA A 99 15.90 5.19 -17.35
C ALA A 99 17.30 5.64 -16.92
N ASP A 100 17.45 6.89 -16.47
CA ASP A 100 18.73 7.44 -15.98
C ASP A 100 18.99 7.16 -14.50
N GLY A 101 18.10 6.41 -13.84
CA GLY A 101 18.25 6.04 -12.44
C GLY A 101 17.58 6.98 -11.43
N ASP A 102 17.00 8.08 -11.88
CA ASP A 102 16.23 8.97 -11.02
C ASP A 102 14.88 8.36 -10.68
N ASN A 103 14.30 8.77 -9.56
CA ASN A 103 12.96 8.37 -9.20
C ASN A 103 12.16 9.54 -8.65
N ALA A 104 10.85 9.40 -8.69
CA ALA A 104 9.91 10.31 -8.06
C ALA A 104 8.76 9.49 -7.47
N ILE A 105 8.22 9.96 -6.35
CA ILE A 105 7.13 9.25 -5.67
C ILE A 105 5.99 10.24 -5.45
N ILE A 106 4.78 9.84 -5.88
CA ILE A 106 3.56 10.59 -5.64
C ILE A 106 2.72 9.77 -4.67
N THR A 107 2.39 10.35 -3.52
CA THR A 107 1.61 9.66 -2.50
C THR A 107 0.27 10.35 -2.33
N ASN A 108 -0.79 9.56 -2.29
CA ASN A 108 -2.14 10.03 -2.06
C ASN A 108 -2.68 9.33 -0.80
N TYR A 109 -2.81 10.08 0.29
CA TYR A 109 -3.31 9.55 1.55
C TYR A 109 -4.83 9.64 1.62
N GLY A 110 -5.44 8.54 2.06
CA GLY A 110 -6.88 8.44 2.25
C GLY A 110 -7.21 7.96 3.66
N GLY A 111 -8.05 6.94 3.77
CA GLY A 111 -8.54 6.42 5.03
C GLY A 111 -7.48 5.94 6.01
N GLY A 112 -6.32 5.49 5.50
CA GLY A 112 -5.27 4.94 6.34
C GLY A 112 -4.69 5.89 7.36
N ARG A 113 -4.81 7.21 7.13
CA ARG A 113 -4.30 8.23 8.05
C ARG A 113 -5.21 8.50 9.24
N TYR A 114 -6.44 8.02 9.18
CA TYR A 114 -7.49 8.45 10.09
C TYR A 114 -8.03 7.30 10.94
N ILE A 115 -7.20 6.30 11.22
CA ILE A 115 -7.58 5.26 12.16
C ILE A 115 -7.76 5.87 13.53
N GLN A 116 -8.94 5.68 14.09
CA GLN A 116 -9.25 6.16 15.44
C GLN A 116 -9.01 5.02 16.42
N PRO A 117 -8.31 5.28 17.53
CA PRO A 117 -8.24 4.32 18.60
C PRO A 117 -9.63 4.17 19.21
N GLY A 118 -10.08 2.94 19.34
CA GLY A 118 -11.41 2.83 19.90
C GLY A 118 -11.94 1.50 20.00
#